data_0fbfe9f0815400ad95b9e35c5447d4cc
#
_entry.id   0fbfe9f0815400ad95b9e35c5447d4cc
#
_cell.length_a   1.000
_cell.length_b   1.000
_cell.length_c   1.000
_cell.angle_alpha   90.00
_cell.angle_beta   90.00
_cell.angle_gamma   90.00
#
_symmetry.space_group_name_H-M   'P 1'
#
loop_
_entity.id
_entity.type
_entity.pdbx_description
1 polymer ?
#
loop_
_entity_poly.entity_id
_entity_poly.type
_entity_poly.pdbx_seq_one_letter_code
_entity_poly.pdbx_strand_id
1 'polypeptide(L)'
;AVNQAAQKDLTEANYKAAYDNYTPNTEVQVVSTTDKAVADKVASEAKAEGADFSKVAKDNSLKVTSKTVNSASQDFPTDVLTAAFKQDANAVSDVVTVSNSSTGAATYYVVKTVSKSEKNADWKNYKDDLTKVIINGKKADTNFTNSVIAKVLKKYNVKVVDKSFSAILDQYVTGSGASSSSTSSSSK
;
A
#
# COMPACT_ATOMS: atom_id res chain seq x y z
N ALA A 1 5.83 16.71 -12.31
CA ALA A 1 4.96 16.34 -13.43
C ALA A 1 3.84 15.36 -12.96
N VAL A 2 4.17 14.17 -12.39
CA VAL A 2 3.19 13.16 -11.98
C VAL A 2 2.17 13.70 -10.97
N ASN A 3 2.61 14.37 -9.91
CA ASN A 3 1.74 15.01 -8.93
C ASN A 3 0.76 16.01 -9.59
N GLN A 4 1.28 16.84 -10.47
CA GLN A 4 0.48 17.86 -11.16
C GLN A 4 -0.51 17.26 -12.15
N ALA A 5 -0.16 16.11 -12.76
CA ALA A 5 -1.08 15.35 -13.60
C ALA A 5 -2.17 14.68 -12.76
N ALA A 6 -1.81 14.07 -11.61
CA ALA A 6 -2.76 13.43 -10.71
C ALA A 6 -3.79 14.41 -10.11
N GLN A 7 -3.41 15.70 -9.91
CA GLN A 7 -4.34 16.73 -9.44
C GLN A 7 -5.49 16.99 -10.41
N LYS A 8 -5.34 16.70 -11.71
CA LYS A 8 -6.42 16.84 -12.70
C LYS A 8 -7.52 15.80 -12.52
N ASP A 9 -7.23 14.72 -11.82
CA ASP A 9 -8.19 13.67 -11.52
C ASP A 9 -8.98 13.92 -10.22
N LEU A 10 -8.78 15.07 -9.57
CA LEU A 10 -9.55 15.51 -8.39
C LEU A 10 -10.93 16.04 -8.83
N THR A 11 -11.76 15.15 -9.35
CA THR A 11 -13.13 15.43 -9.77
C THR A 11 -14.12 14.89 -8.75
N GLU A 12 -15.34 15.43 -8.73
CA GLU A 12 -16.41 14.95 -7.84
C GLU A 12 -16.68 13.45 -8.04
N ALA A 13 -16.67 12.99 -9.29
CA ALA A 13 -16.86 11.56 -9.60
C ALA A 13 -15.76 10.69 -8.97
N ASN A 14 -14.50 11.12 -9.05
CA ASN A 14 -13.38 10.39 -8.48
C ASN A 14 -13.39 10.46 -6.94
N TYR A 15 -13.83 11.56 -6.34
CA TYR A 15 -14.04 11.64 -4.90
C TYR A 15 -15.10 10.66 -4.42
N LYS A 16 -16.24 10.57 -5.10
CA LYS A 16 -17.30 9.60 -4.76
C LYS A 16 -16.82 8.17 -4.91
N ALA A 17 -16.15 7.84 -6.01
CA ALA A 17 -15.59 6.50 -6.24
C ALA A 17 -14.53 6.12 -5.17
N ALA A 18 -13.66 7.06 -4.79
CA ALA A 18 -12.69 6.82 -3.73
C ALA A 18 -13.39 6.67 -2.36
N TYR A 19 -14.46 7.42 -2.12
CA TYR A 19 -15.23 7.34 -0.90
C TYR A 19 -15.92 5.99 -0.72
N ASP A 20 -16.41 5.37 -1.78
CA ASP A 20 -17.10 4.06 -1.70
C ASP A 20 -16.22 3.01 -0.98
N ASN A 21 -14.92 3.04 -1.24
CA ASN A 21 -13.92 2.13 -0.65
C ASN A 21 -13.13 2.75 0.52
N TYR A 22 -13.50 3.96 0.95
CA TYR A 22 -12.77 4.64 2.01
C TYR A 22 -13.10 4.05 3.39
N THR A 23 -12.07 3.74 4.15
CA THR A 23 -12.18 3.38 5.57
C THR A 23 -11.78 4.58 6.41
N PRO A 24 -12.65 5.07 7.31
CA PRO A 24 -12.35 6.19 8.19
C PRO A 24 -11.37 5.79 9.30
N ASN A 25 -11.11 6.71 10.22
CA ASN A 25 -10.16 6.52 11.28
C ASN A 25 -10.41 5.22 12.07
N THR A 26 -9.36 4.44 12.16
CA THR A 26 -9.29 3.16 12.85
C THR A 26 -8.08 3.20 13.77
N GLU A 27 -8.30 3.00 15.05
CA GLU A 27 -7.20 2.89 16.02
C GLU A 27 -6.63 1.48 15.99
N VAL A 28 -5.32 1.38 15.85
CA VAL A 28 -4.62 0.10 15.75
C VAL A 28 -3.43 0.03 16.71
N GLN A 29 -3.15 -1.19 17.15
CA GLN A 29 -1.91 -1.58 17.80
C GLN A 29 -1.23 -2.62 16.92
N VAL A 30 0.03 -2.38 16.59
CA VAL A 30 0.78 -3.21 15.65
C VAL A 30 2.09 -3.63 16.29
N VAL A 31 2.44 -4.90 16.16
CA VAL A 31 3.78 -5.42 16.44
C VAL A 31 4.38 -5.96 15.15
N SER A 32 5.71 -5.97 15.08
CA SER A 32 6.43 -6.55 13.95
C SER A 32 7.68 -7.29 14.42
N THR A 33 8.03 -8.36 13.70
CA THR A 33 9.22 -9.15 13.93
C THR A 33 9.69 -9.80 12.63
N THR A 34 10.94 -10.20 12.56
CA THR A 34 11.47 -11.03 11.46
C THR A 34 11.39 -12.52 11.78
N ASP A 35 11.02 -12.89 13.00
CA ASP A 35 10.84 -14.28 13.43
C ASP A 35 9.36 -14.69 13.31
N LYS A 36 9.09 -15.60 12.36
CA LYS A 36 7.73 -16.09 12.11
C LYS A 36 7.15 -16.82 13.33
N ALA A 37 7.94 -17.60 14.04
CA ALA A 37 7.46 -18.36 15.18
C ALA A 37 7.02 -17.45 16.33
N VAL A 38 7.74 -16.35 16.54
CA VAL A 38 7.35 -15.30 17.51
C VAL A 38 6.06 -14.61 17.07
N ALA A 39 5.91 -14.29 15.79
CA ALA A 39 4.69 -13.68 15.27
C ALA A 39 3.48 -14.59 15.43
N ASP A 40 3.62 -15.89 15.06
CA ASP A 40 2.56 -16.89 15.20
C ASP A 40 2.13 -17.06 16.68
N LYS A 41 3.10 -17.08 17.58
CA LYS A 41 2.86 -17.18 19.02
C LYS A 41 2.08 -15.96 19.53
N VAL A 42 2.52 -14.75 19.18
CA VAL A 42 1.83 -13.50 19.57
C VAL A 42 0.41 -13.45 19.01
N ALA A 43 0.20 -13.83 17.74
CA ALA A 43 -1.13 -13.85 17.14
C ALA A 43 -2.06 -14.84 17.86
N SER A 44 -1.55 -16.01 18.25
CA SER A 44 -2.31 -17.02 18.99
C SER A 44 -2.66 -16.54 20.41
N GLU A 45 -1.67 -16.06 21.16
CA GLU A 45 -1.85 -15.63 22.55
C GLU A 45 -2.76 -14.40 22.63
N ALA A 46 -2.64 -13.45 21.68
CA ALA A 46 -3.42 -12.22 21.66
C ALA A 46 -4.87 -12.42 21.25
N LYS A 47 -5.22 -13.55 20.63
CA LYS A 47 -6.61 -13.95 20.30
C LYS A 47 -7.33 -14.64 21.46
N ALA A 48 -6.63 -15.03 22.50
CA ALA A 48 -7.26 -15.66 23.65
C ALA A 48 -8.22 -14.68 24.33
N GLU A 49 -9.32 -15.20 24.87
CA GLU A 49 -10.32 -14.40 25.57
C GLU A 49 -9.68 -13.63 26.75
N GLY A 50 -9.94 -12.32 26.83
CA GLY A 50 -9.38 -11.45 27.87
C GLY A 50 -7.92 -11.10 27.71
N ALA A 51 -7.25 -11.49 26.60
CA ALA A 51 -5.86 -11.18 26.38
C ALA A 51 -5.60 -9.67 26.24
N ASP A 52 -4.57 -9.19 26.93
CA ASP A 52 -4.03 -7.85 26.71
C ASP A 52 -2.93 -7.90 25.66
N PHE A 53 -3.21 -7.31 24.48
CA PHE A 53 -2.29 -7.29 23.36
C PHE A 53 -0.92 -6.69 23.71
N SER A 54 -0.92 -5.62 24.50
CA SER A 54 0.33 -4.95 24.89
C SER A 54 1.15 -5.81 25.85
N LYS A 55 0.47 -6.52 26.75
CA LYS A 55 1.13 -7.48 27.65
C LYS A 55 1.70 -8.65 26.88
N VAL A 56 0.91 -9.26 25.98
CA VAL A 56 1.37 -10.36 25.12
C VAL A 56 2.59 -9.95 24.30
N ALA A 57 2.56 -8.76 23.69
CA ALA A 57 3.70 -8.24 22.93
C ALA A 57 4.95 -8.12 23.82
N LYS A 58 4.82 -7.52 25.01
CA LYS A 58 5.91 -7.34 25.95
C LYS A 58 6.50 -8.67 26.43
N ASP A 59 5.65 -9.65 26.75
CA ASP A 59 6.07 -10.97 27.20
C ASP A 59 6.87 -11.73 26.12
N ASN A 60 6.61 -11.39 24.84
CA ASN A 60 7.37 -11.87 23.69
C ASN A 60 8.48 -10.91 23.21
N SER A 61 8.88 -9.94 24.04
CA SER A 61 9.95 -8.97 23.77
C SER A 61 9.70 -8.08 22.54
N LEU A 62 8.44 -7.87 22.18
CA LEU A 62 8.04 -6.99 21.08
C LEU A 62 7.52 -5.64 21.57
N LYS A 63 7.76 -4.61 20.76
CA LYS A 63 7.25 -3.26 21.00
C LYS A 63 5.95 -3.04 20.24
N VAL A 64 4.92 -2.56 20.93
CA VAL A 64 3.65 -2.14 20.29
C VAL A 64 3.80 -0.73 19.74
N THR A 65 3.36 -0.55 18.49
CA THR A 65 3.17 0.75 17.87
C THR A 65 1.66 1.02 17.77
N SER A 66 1.20 2.06 18.46
CA SER A 66 -0.21 2.49 18.42
C SER A 66 -0.35 3.67 17.47
N LYS A 67 -1.33 3.62 16.56
CA LYS A 67 -1.63 4.65 15.56
C LYS A 67 -3.12 4.73 15.29
N THR A 68 -3.58 5.90 14.89
CA THR A 68 -4.85 6.10 14.20
C THR A 68 -4.56 6.14 12.71
N VAL A 69 -5.16 5.22 11.96
CA VAL A 69 -4.96 5.05 10.51
C VAL A 69 -6.29 5.09 9.76
N ASN A 70 -6.23 5.44 8.49
CA ASN A 70 -7.37 5.41 7.56
C ASN A 70 -6.88 5.05 6.15
N SER A 71 -7.77 5.03 5.16
CA SER A 71 -7.40 4.67 3.78
C SER A 71 -6.34 5.57 3.13
N ALA A 72 -6.07 6.76 3.69
CA ALA A 72 -5.01 7.65 3.21
C ALA A 72 -3.67 7.45 3.91
N SER A 73 -3.62 6.62 4.95
CA SER A 73 -2.43 6.39 5.77
C SER A 73 -1.35 5.62 5.02
N GLN A 74 -0.11 5.94 5.32
CA GLN A 74 1.10 5.27 4.81
C GLN A 74 2.05 4.88 5.95
N ASP A 75 1.54 4.84 7.18
CA ASP A 75 2.32 4.50 8.38
C ASP A 75 2.75 3.04 8.43
N PHE A 76 2.00 2.17 7.76
CA PHE A 76 2.24 0.73 7.67
C PHE A 76 2.12 0.24 6.23
N PRO A 77 2.69 -0.93 5.90
CA PRO A 77 2.46 -1.59 4.62
C PRO A 77 0.99 -1.78 4.32
N THR A 78 0.62 -1.75 3.04
CA THR A 78 -0.78 -1.87 2.58
C THR A 78 -1.47 -3.14 3.11
N ASP A 79 -0.75 -4.26 3.18
CA ASP A 79 -1.32 -5.53 3.67
C ASP A 79 -1.67 -5.45 5.16
N VAL A 80 -0.85 -4.74 5.94
CA VAL A 80 -1.09 -4.49 7.38
C VAL A 80 -2.31 -3.60 7.58
N LEU A 81 -2.43 -2.52 6.81
CA LEU A 81 -3.61 -1.64 6.83
C LEU A 81 -4.87 -2.39 6.39
N THR A 82 -4.77 -3.21 5.34
CA THR A 82 -5.88 -4.03 4.85
C THR A 82 -6.37 -5.01 5.91
N ALA A 83 -5.46 -5.66 6.64
CA ALA A 83 -5.83 -6.55 7.75
C ALA A 83 -6.55 -5.77 8.85
N ALA A 84 -6.05 -4.59 9.24
CA ALA A 84 -6.69 -3.73 10.24
C ALA A 84 -8.10 -3.30 9.84
N PHE A 85 -8.32 -2.97 8.56
CA PHE A 85 -9.61 -2.46 8.09
C PHE A 85 -10.67 -3.56 7.92
N LYS A 86 -10.25 -4.80 7.63
CA LYS A 86 -11.17 -5.93 7.43
C LYS A 86 -11.72 -6.52 8.73
N GLN A 87 -10.98 -6.43 9.82
CA GLN A 87 -11.39 -7.03 11.09
C GLN A 87 -12.27 -6.08 11.92
N ASP A 88 -13.05 -6.66 12.83
CA ASP A 88 -13.89 -5.88 13.74
C ASP A 88 -13.07 -5.18 14.83
N ALA A 89 -13.71 -4.22 15.52
CA ALA A 89 -13.11 -3.61 16.70
C ALA A 89 -12.79 -4.67 17.76
N ASN A 90 -11.66 -4.49 18.44
CA ASN A 90 -11.07 -5.41 19.42
C ASN A 90 -10.55 -6.74 18.83
N ALA A 91 -10.68 -7.00 17.54
CA ALA A 91 -10.13 -8.20 16.91
C ALA A 91 -8.61 -8.11 16.68
N VAL A 92 -7.97 -9.28 16.67
CA VAL A 92 -6.55 -9.46 16.37
C VAL A 92 -6.41 -10.24 15.07
N SER A 93 -5.54 -9.77 14.16
CA SER A 93 -5.30 -10.40 12.87
C SER A 93 -4.57 -11.75 12.99
N ASP A 94 -4.63 -12.53 11.92
CA ASP A 94 -3.60 -13.51 11.65
C ASP A 94 -2.27 -12.80 11.35
N VAL A 95 -1.17 -13.58 11.28
CA VAL A 95 0.13 -13.02 10.91
C VAL A 95 0.08 -12.50 9.48
N VAL A 96 0.37 -11.22 9.31
CA VAL A 96 0.51 -10.58 8.00
C VAL A 96 1.99 -10.61 7.61
N THR A 97 2.29 -11.25 6.48
CA THR A 97 3.67 -11.35 5.96
C THR A 97 3.90 -10.28 4.91
N VAL A 98 4.93 -9.47 5.10
CA VAL A 98 5.36 -8.45 4.13
C VAL A 98 6.78 -8.78 3.69
N SER A 99 6.95 -9.08 2.40
CA SER A 99 8.26 -9.41 1.82
C SER A 99 8.88 -8.18 1.17
N ASN A 100 10.16 -7.96 1.43
CA ASN A 100 10.94 -6.95 0.72
C ASN A 100 11.33 -7.51 -0.65
N SER A 101 10.83 -6.89 -1.72
CA SER A 101 11.05 -7.33 -3.10
C SER A 101 12.53 -7.31 -3.53
N SER A 102 13.36 -6.48 -2.91
CA SER A 102 14.78 -6.33 -3.26
C SER A 102 15.68 -7.33 -2.54
N THR A 103 15.33 -7.72 -1.30
CA THR A 103 16.17 -8.57 -0.46
C THR A 103 15.57 -9.95 -0.23
N GLY A 104 14.29 -10.15 -0.52
CA GLY A 104 13.54 -11.37 -0.17
C GLY A 104 13.25 -11.51 1.32
N ALA A 105 13.72 -10.61 2.17
CA ALA A 105 13.50 -10.67 3.61
C ALA A 105 12.04 -10.43 3.94
N ALA A 106 11.47 -11.27 4.81
CA ALA A 106 10.10 -11.14 5.30
C ALA A 106 10.07 -10.43 6.66
N THR A 107 9.07 -9.58 6.84
CA THR A 107 8.68 -9.03 8.14
C THR A 107 7.25 -9.47 8.43
N TYR A 108 7.03 -9.94 9.63
CA TYR A 108 5.76 -10.47 10.09
C TYR A 108 5.10 -9.47 11.04
N TYR A 109 3.84 -9.16 10.80
CA TYR A 109 3.06 -8.21 11.58
C TYR A 109 1.87 -8.91 12.21
N VAL A 110 1.52 -8.48 13.43
CA VAL A 110 0.24 -8.81 14.06
C VAL A 110 -0.43 -7.49 14.43
N VAL A 111 -1.69 -7.37 14.07
CA VAL A 111 -2.47 -6.14 14.22
C VAL A 111 -3.67 -6.39 15.12
N LYS A 112 -3.83 -5.55 16.13
CA LYS A 112 -5.09 -5.41 16.87
C LYS A 112 -5.79 -4.15 16.39
N THR A 113 -7.03 -4.27 15.92
CA THR A 113 -7.92 -3.13 15.72
C THR A 113 -8.57 -2.78 17.05
N VAL A 114 -8.28 -1.61 17.59
CA VAL A 114 -8.81 -1.18 18.89
C VAL A 114 -10.21 -0.61 18.74
N SER A 115 -10.37 0.33 17.82
CA SER A 115 -11.67 0.97 17.55
C SER A 115 -11.76 1.38 16.09
N LYS A 116 -12.98 1.59 15.61
CA LYS A 116 -13.29 2.08 14.27
C LYS A 116 -14.27 3.24 14.37
N SER A 117 -13.98 4.34 13.68
CA SER A 117 -14.95 5.41 13.52
C SER A 117 -16.02 5.01 12.49
N GLU A 118 -17.25 5.41 12.73
CA GLU A 118 -18.32 5.26 11.74
C GLU A 118 -18.04 6.18 10.53
N LYS A 119 -18.40 5.68 9.35
CA LYS A 119 -18.26 6.43 8.11
C LYS A 119 -19.42 7.43 7.99
N ASN A 120 -19.10 8.72 7.94
CA ASN A 120 -20.10 9.76 7.71
C ASN A 120 -20.68 9.65 6.29
N ALA A 121 -21.97 9.87 6.10
CA ALA A 121 -22.65 9.74 4.82
C ALA A 121 -22.17 10.75 3.75
N ASP A 122 -21.66 11.92 4.15
CA ASP A 122 -21.15 12.93 3.22
C ASP A 122 -19.62 12.77 3.01
N TRP A 123 -19.23 12.40 1.80
CA TRP A 123 -17.85 12.25 1.39
C TRP A 123 -17.01 13.53 1.56
N LYS A 124 -17.67 14.70 1.55
CA LYS A 124 -16.98 16.00 1.68
C LYS A 124 -16.25 16.14 3.01
N ASN A 125 -16.72 15.44 4.06
CA ASN A 125 -16.04 15.40 5.36
C ASN A 125 -14.67 14.72 5.32
N TYR A 126 -14.38 13.96 4.26
CA TYR A 126 -13.12 13.24 4.08
C TYR A 126 -12.31 13.76 2.89
N LYS A 127 -12.65 14.94 2.35
CA LYS A 127 -12.06 15.45 1.10
C LYS A 127 -10.55 15.46 1.10
N ASP A 128 -9.92 15.85 2.20
CA ASP A 128 -8.46 15.90 2.30
C ASP A 128 -7.81 14.52 2.24
N ASP A 129 -8.40 13.54 2.92
CA ASP A 129 -7.91 12.17 2.88
C ASP A 129 -8.21 11.52 1.54
N LEU A 130 -9.39 11.72 0.97
CA LEU A 130 -9.73 11.24 -0.37
C LEU A 130 -8.81 11.83 -1.44
N THR A 131 -8.40 13.10 -1.29
CA THR A 131 -7.38 13.71 -2.15
C THR A 131 -6.07 12.93 -2.09
N LYS A 132 -5.61 12.56 -0.89
CA LYS A 132 -4.40 11.74 -0.73
C LYS A 132 -4.58 10.36 -1.34
N VAL A 133 -5.72 9.70 -1.10
CA VAL A 133 -6.05 8.38 -1.68
C VAL A 133 -5.97 8.43 -3.21
N ILE A 134 -6.64 9.38 -3.84
CA ILE A 134 -6.64 9.53 -5.31
C ILE A 134 -5.23 9.79 -5.84
N ILE A 135 -4.51 10.75 -5.26
CA ILE A 135 -3.16 11.11 -5.70
C ILE A 135 -2.19 9.94 -5.50
N ASN A 136 -2.23 9.25 -4.36
CA ASN A 136 -1.35 8.13 -4.09
C ASN A 136 -1.67 6.93 -5.00
N GLY A 137 -2.94 6.65 -5.23
CA GLY A 137 -3.37 5.63 -6.20
C GLY A 137 -2.84 5.91 -7.60
N LYS A 138 -2.94 7.17 -8.07
CA LYS A 138 -2.38 7.57 -9.37
C LYS A 138 -0.87 7.48 -9.44
N LYS A 139 -0.16 7.78 -8.37
CA LYS A 139 1.30 7.62 -8.31
C LYS A 139 1.74 6.16 -8.32
N ALA A 140 0.96 5.28 -7.71
CA ALA A 140 1.21 3.85 -7.69
C ALA A 140 0.84 3.17 -9.03
N ASP A 141 -0.01 3.80 -9.83
CA ASP A 141 -0.35 3.31 -11.17
C ASP A 141 0.82 3.53 -12.14
N THR A 142 1.49 2.44 -12.48
CA THR A 142 2.64 2.43 -13.38
C THR A 142 2.27 2.95 -14.77
N ASN A 143 1.08 2.59 -15.30
CA ASN A 143 0.64 3.04 -16.62
C ASN A 143 0.42 4.56 -16.63
N PHE A 144 -0.25 5.08 -15.60
CA PHE A 144 -0.41 6.52 -15.46
C PHE A 144 0.94 7.23 -15.36
N THR A 145 1.84 6.76 -14.51
CA THR A 145 3.16 7.35 -14.29
C THR A 145 3.98 7.33 -15.57
N ASN A 146 4.02 6.20 -16.29
CA ASN A 146 4.72 6.08 -17.57
C ASN A 146 4.12 7.01 -18.62
N SER A 147 2.79 7.14 -18.71
CA SER A 147 2.13 8.05 -19.65
C SER A 147 2.50 9.51 -19.41
N VAL A 148 2.62 9.91 -18.13
CA VAL A 148 3.04 11.26 -17.77
C VAL A 148 4.51 11.49 -18.12
N ILE A 149 5.38 10.51 -17.83
CA ILE A 149 6.81 10.57 -18.19
C ILE A 149 6.96 10.69 -19.72
N ALA A 150 6.26 9.86 -20.48
CA ALA A 150 6.27 9.92 -21.95
C ALA A 150 5.87 11.30 -22.49
N LYS A 151 4.81 11.91 -21.93
CA LYS A 151 4.39 13.28 -22.31
C LYS A 151 5.46 14.31 -22.00
N VAL A 152 6.16 14.20 -20.87
CA VAL A 152 7.25 15.10 -20.48
C VAL A 152 8.43 14.95 -21.42
N LEU A 153 8.85 13.70 -21.71
CA LEU A 153 9.95 13.41 -22.64
C LEU A 153 9.66 13.98 -24.03
N LYS A 154 8.44 13.80 -24.53
CA LYS A 154 8.01 14.35 -25.82
C LYS A 154 8.01 15.89 -25.81
N LYS A 155 7.52 16.53 -24.74
CA LYS A 155 7.45 17.99 -24.60
C LYS A 155 8.85 18.62 -24.69
N TYR A 156 9.84 17.99 -24.07
CA TYR A 156 11.21 18.50 -24.05
C TYR A 156 12.10 17.93 -25.16
N ASN A 157 11.51 17.18 -26.13
CA ASN A 157 12.22 16.59 -27.27
C ASN A 157 13.50 15.79 -26.84
N VAL A 158 13.34 15.03 -25.74
CA VAL A 158 14.43 14.22 -25.20
C VAL A 158 14.78 13.11 -26.19
N LYS A 159 16.05 13.00 -26.58
CA LYS A 159 16.57 11.99 -27.49
C LYS A 159 17.66 11.18 -26.78
N VAL A 160 17.68 9.87 -27.04
CA VAL A 160 18.80 9.03 -26.61
C VAL A 160 19.96 9.27 -27.57
N VAL A 161 21.11 9.68 -27.04
CA VAL A 161 22.31 9.89 -27.80
C VAL A 161 23.05 8.56 -28.02
N ASP A 162 23.02 7.67 -27.02
CA ASP A 162 23.66 6.35 -27.11
C ASP A 162 22.59 5.27 -27.28
N LYS A 163 22.68 4.49 -28.36
CA LYS A 163 21.73 3.42 -28.72
C LYS A 163 21.62 2.32 -27.65
N SER A 164 22.63 2.14 -26.80
CA SER A 164 22.59 1.18 -25.69
C SER A 164 21.50 1.52 -24.64
N PHE A 165 21.07 2.77 -24.58
CA PHE A 165 19.99 3.24 -23.70
C PHE A 165 18.62 3.41 -24.38
N SER A 166 18.50 3.05 -25.67
CA SER A 166 17.23 3.19 -26.41
C SER A 166 16.08 2.42 -25.75
N ALA A 167 16.35 1.21 -25.25
CA ALA A 167 15.36 0.37 -24.58
C ALA A 167 14.75 1.04 -23.32
N ILE A 168 15.50 1.91 -22.64
CA ILE A 168 14.99 2.65 -21.47
C ILE A 168 13.94 3.69 -21.88
N LEU A 169 14.16 4.36 -23.01
CA LEU A 169 13.20 5.32 -23.56
C LEU A 169 11.99 4.64 -24.18
N ASP A 170 12.20 3.52 -24.85
CA ASP A 170 11.13 2.74 -25.46
C ASP A 170 10.09 2.28 -24.43
N GLN A 171 10.53 1.94 -23.22
CA GLN A 171 9.67 1.60 -22.10
C GLN A 171 8.64 2.71 -21.78
N TYR A 172 9.01 3.97 -21.95
CA TYR A 172 8.15 5.11 -21.65
C TYR A 172 7.42 5.66 -22.88
N VAL A 173 7.98 5.51 -24.08
CA VAL A 173 7.46 6.10 -25.32
C VAL A 173 6.43 5.20 -25.99
N THR A 174 6.61 3.89 -25.95
CA THR A 174 5.73 2.94 -26.66
C THR A 174 4.50 2.52 -25.86
N GLY A 175 4.47 2.78 -24.55
CA GLY A 175 3.30 2.46 -23.69
C GLY A 175 2.97 0.97 -23.62
N SER A 176 3.82 0.13 -24.20
CA SER A 176 3.63 -1.31 -24.27
C SER A 176 4.47 -1.96 -23.16
N GLY A 177 3.83 -2.40 -22.10
CA GLY A 177 4.39 -3.43 -21.25
C GLY A 177 4.60 -4.69 -22.09
N ALA A 178 5.73 -4.77 -22.79
CA ALA A 178 6.11 -5.97 -23.50
C ALA A 178 6.41 -7.04 -22.45
N SER A 179 5.47 -7.95 -22.28
CA SER A 179 5.71 -9.27 -21.74
C SER A 179 6.83 -9.91 -22.57
N SER A 180 8.05 -9.99 -22.02
CA SER A 180 9.13 -10.75 -22.64
C SER A 180 8.80 -12.23 -22.55
N SER A 181 8.11 -12.77 -23.56
CA SER A 181 8.08 -14.20 -23.82
C SER A 181 9.48 -14.59 -24.34
N SER A 182 10.28 -15.17 -23.48
CA SER A 182 11.51 -15.86 -23.87
C SER A 182 11.12 -17.09 -24.70
N THR A 183 11.16 -16.98 -26.02
CA THR A 183 11.16 -18.12 -26.91
C THR A 183 12.56 -18.73 -26.92
N SER A 184 12.73 -19.81 -26.19
CA SER A 184 13.88 -20.69 -26.33
C SER A 184 13.74 -21.44 -27.66
N SER A 185 14.46 -21.02 -28.68
CA SER A 185 14.66 -21.82 -29.89
C SER A 185 15.80 -22.78 -29.64
N SER A 186 15.47 -24.04 -29.38
CA SER A 186 16.37 -25.16 -29.54
C SER A 186 16.52 -25.44 -31.02
N SER A 187 17.70 -25.36 -31.55
CA SER A 187 18.07 -25.90 -32.86
C SER A 187 19.07 -27.02 -32.69
N LYS A 188 18.78 -28.06 -33.45
CA LYS A 188 19.50 -29.32 -33.64
C LYS A 188 21.00 -29.20 -33.71
#